data_821579146cf263005da7dd20d5682601
#
_entry.id   821579146cf263005da7dd20d5682601
#
_cell.length_a   1.000
_cell.length_b   1.000
_cell.length_c   1.000
_cell.angle_alpha   90.00
_cell.angle_beta   90.00
_cell.angle_gamma   90.00
#
_symmetry.space_group_name_H-M   'P 1'
#
loop_
_entity.id
_entity.type
_entity.pdbx_description
1 polymer ?
#
loop_
_entity_poly.entity_id
_entity_poly.type
_entity_poly.pdbx_seq_one_letter_code
_entity_poly.pdbx_strand_id
1 'polypeptide(L)'
;YERPLSSVPSLEELARDRTARVINDMAQLPQPHAEHTQWLLAHGYRSSYTVPLFQSGTLLGFLFFDSREPDAFDGRVPDELQIYVQLCRLSVLNVVNLSHAVEGMVKVARGLAHLRDIETGHHLDRMSSYSRVVAKGVARRFGCSDEFIEHVYLFSPLQDIGKIGIADSILLKPGRLTD
;
A
#
# COMPACT_ATOMS: atom_id res chain seq x y z
N TYR A 1 -10.84 1.21 3.55
CA TYR A 1 -11.50 2.50 3.24
C TYR A 1 -10.48 3.39 2.52
N GLU A 2 -10.49 3.34 1.18
CA GLU A 2 -9.56 4.11 0.36
C GLU A 2 -10.24 5.40 -0.09
N ARG A 3 -9.64 6.55 0.23
CA ARG A 3 -10.04 7.86 -0.29
C ARG A 3 -8.81 8.55 -0.91
N PRO A 4 -8.97 9.27 -2.03
CA PRO A 4 -7.90 10.11 -2.55
C PRO A 4 -7.50 11.17 -1.52
N LEU A 5 -6.20 11.47 -1.42
CA LEU A 5 -5.70 12.50 -0.49
C LEU A 5 -6.38 13.87 -0.72
N SER A 6 -6.70 14.19 -1.97
CA SER A 6 -7.43 15.40 -2.36
C SER A 6 -8.83 15.53 -1.74
N SER A 7 -9.40 14.42 -1.22
CA SER A 7 -10.66 14.46 -0.48
C SER A 7 -10.50 14.85 0.99
N VAL A 8 -9.26 15.04 1.46
CA VAL A 8 -8.92 15.42 2.85
C VAL A 8 -7.99 16.64 2.84
N PRO A 9 -8.54 17.86 2.63
CA PRO A 9 -7.74 19.07 2.43
C PRO A 9 -6.70 19.34 3.51
N SER A 10 -7.02 19.01 4.75
CA SER A 10 -6.12 19.22 5.89
C SER A 10 -4.87 18.31 5.87
N LEU A 11 -4.96 17.11 5.30
CA LEU A 11 -3.80 16.22 5.10
C LEU A 11 -3.05 16.59 3.81
N GLU A 12 -3.77 17.03 2.78
CA GLU A 12 -3.16 17.51 1.54
C GLU A 12 -2.26 18.71 1.79
N GLU A 13 -2.69 19.65 2.65
CA GLU A 13 -1.88 20.79 3.09
C GLU A 13 -0.59 20.34 3.80
N LEU A 14 -0.69 19.43 4.77
CA LEU A 14 0.49 18.87 5.46
C LEU A 14 1.45 18.16 4.51
N ALA A 15 0.90 17.44 3.52
CA ALA A 15 1.71 16.78 2.49
C ALA A 15 2.45 17.79 1.60
N ARG A 16 1.77 18.86 1.19
CA ARG A 16 2.33 19.92 0.35
C ARG A 16 3.41 20.70 1.09
N ASP A 17 3.13 21.11 2.32
CA ASP A 17 4.00 21.97 3.11
C ASP A 17 5.11 21.18 3.84
N ARG A 18 4.99 19.86 3.85
CA ARG A 18 5.92 18.91 4.51
C ARG A 18 6.14 19.19 5.99
N THR A 19 5.14 19.71 6.64
CA THR A 19 5.18 20.09 8.05
C THR A 19 4.33 19.15 8.91
N ALA A 20 4.74 18.93 10.13
CA ALA A 20 3.90 18.30 11.13
C ALA A 20 2.89 19.31 11.69
N ARG A 21 1.78 18.82 12.24
CA ARG A 21 0.73 19.64 12.83
C ARG A 21 0.36 19.12 14.20
N VAL A 22 0.29 20.04 15.17
CA VAL A 22 -0.31 19.80 16.47
C VAL A 22 -1.72 20.41 16.51
N ILE A 23 -2.67 19.66 17.02
CA ILE A 23 -4.01 20.13 17.37
C ILE A 23 -4.14 19.95 18.89
N ASN A 24 -4.13 21.06 19.63
CA ASN A 24 -4.15 21.03 21.08
C ASN A 24 -5.48 20.60 21.67
N ASP A 25 -6.59 21.02 21.05
CA ASP A 25 -7.92 20.56 21.42
C ASP A 25 -8.86 20.50 20.20
N MET A 26 -9.19 19.30 19.75
CA MET A 26 -10.08 19.08 18.61
C MET A 26 -11.50 19.59 18.85
N ALA A 27 -11.95 19.69 20.11
CA ALA A 27 -13.27 20.21 20.42
C ALA A 27 -13.38 21.74 20.20
N GLN A 28 -12.25 22.44 20.10
CA GLN A 28 -12.19 23.88 19.83
C GLN A 28 -12.05 24.21 18.35
N LEU A 29 -11.92 23.18 17.47
CA LEU A 29 -11.83 23.41 16.04
C LEU A 29 -13.13 23.99 15.47
N PRO A 30 -13.06 24.84 14.41
CA PRO A 30 -14.23 25.34 13.72
C PRO A 30 -15.10 24.22 13.16
N GLN A 31 -16.40 24.37 13.27
CA GLN A 31 -17.37 23.43 12.68
C GLN A 31 -17.70 23.81 11.23
N PRO A 32 -18.09 22.85 10.35
CA PRO A 32 -18.26 21.42 10.64
C PRO A 32 -16.93 20.68 10.69
N HIS A 33 -16.77 19.72 11.61
CA HIS A 33 -15.60 18.87 11.67
C HIS A 33 -15.57 17.85 10.53
N ALA A 34 -14.37 17.52 10.05
CA ALA A 34 -14.17 16.37 9.17
C ALA A 34 -14.64 15.06 9.84
N GLU A 35 -15.08 14.09 9.05
CA GLU A 35 -15.60 12.80 9.53
C GLU A 35 -14.62 12.09 10.49
N HIS A 36 -13.33 12.11 10.16
CA HIS A 36 -12.28 11.56 11.02
C HIS A 36 -12.18 12.28 12.38
N THR A 37 -12.26 13.60 12.40
CA THR A 37 -12.25 14.39 13.64
C THR A 37 -13.50 14.11 14.49
N GLN A 38 -14.67 13.95 13.86
CA GLN A 38 -15.89 13.56 14.56
C GLN A 38 -15.74 12.19 15.20
N TRP A 39 -15.16 11.23 14.49
CA TRP A 39 -14.90 9.89 15.02
C TRP A 39 -13.96 9.93 16.22
N LEU A 40 -12.86 10.66 16.15
CA LEU A 40 -11.91 10.83 17.25
C LEU A 40 -12.58 11.44 18.49
N LEU A 41 -13.34 12.52 18.33
CA LEU A 41 -14.07 13.17 19.40
C LEU A 41 -15.11 12.23 20.05
N ALA A 42 -15.82 11.45 19.23
CA ALA A 42 -16.79 10.46 19.72
C ALA A 42 -16.13 9.35 20.56
N HIS A 43 -14.83 9.07 20.32
CA HIS A 43 -14.05 8.10 21.09
C HIS A 43 -13.23 8.73 22.23
N GLY A 44 -13.47 10.02 22.50
CA GLY A 44 -12.88 10.74 23.64
C GLY A 44 -11.48 11.29 23.39
N TYR A 45 -10.98 11.28 22.16
CA TYR A 45 -9.71 11.92 21.83
C TYR A 45 -9.86 13.44 21.74
N ARG A 46 -8.88 14.17 22.26
CA ARG A 46 -8.92 15.63 22.39
C ARG A 46 -7.79 16.33 21.67
N SER A 47 -6.59 15.79 21.68
CA SER A 47 -5.44 16.38 20.98
C SER A 47 -4.79 15.40 20.02
N SER A 48 -4.11 15.92 18.99
CA SER A 48 -3.48 15.11 17.94
C SER A 48 -2.17 15.77 17.46
N TYR A 49 -1.15 14.92 17.24
CA TYR A 49 0.08 15.29 16.55
C TYR A 49 0.20 14.45 15.28
N THR A 50 0.15 15.11 14.12
CA THR A 50 0.18 14.46 12.80
C THR A 50 1.50 14.76 12.10
N VAL A 51 2.20 13.72 11.64
CA VAL A 51 3.49 13.82 10.96
C VAL A 51 3.40 13.17 9.58
N PRO A 52 3.65 13.91 8.47
CA PRO A 52 3.75 13.32 7.15
C PRO A 52 5.08 12.57 6.99
N LEU A 53 5.01 11.36 6.45
CA LEU A 53 6.17 10.50 6.20
C LEU A 53 6.56 10.56 4.72
N PHE A 54 7.83 10.89 4.44
CA PHE A 54 8.34 10.99 3.07
C PHE A 54 9.53 10.07 2.83
N GLN A 55 9.66 9.60 1.57
CA GLN A 55 10.86 8.95 1.03
C GLN A 55 11.24 9.63 -0.28
N SER A 56 12.44 10.14 -0.39
CA SER A 56 12.99 10.76 -1.62
C SER A 56 12.03 11.76 -2.27
N GLY A 57 11.30 12.51 -1.46
CA GLY A 57 10.33 13.50 -1.92
C GLY A 57 8.91 12.97 -2.14
N THR A 58 8.69 11.67 -2.13
CA THR A 58 7.36 11.05 -2.28
C THR A 58 6.72 10.85 -0.92
N LEU A 59 5.44 11.20 -0.78
CA LEU A 59 4.66 10.96 0.41
C LEU A 59 4.39 9.45 0.54
N LEU A 60 4.75 8.87 1.69
CA LEU A 60 4.44 7.49 2.06
C LEU A 60 3.12 7.37 2.81
N GLY A 61 2.79 8.38 3.60
CA GLY A 61 1.60 8.40 4.45
C GLY A 61 1.72 9.39 5.59
N PHE A 62 0.89 9.21 6.61
CA PHE A 62 0.87 10.04 7.80
C PHE A 62 0.95 9.15 9.04
N LEU A 63 1.64 9.65 10.06
CA LEU A 63 1.65 9.08 11.39
C LEU A 63 0.85 9.99 12.31
N PHE A 64 -0.07 9.40 13.08
CA PHE A 64 -0.92 10.11 14.02
C PHE A 64 -0.61 9.65 15.43
N PHE A 65 -0.45 10.61 16.33
CA PHE A 65 -0.43 10.42 17.77
C PHE A 65 -1.64 11.13 18.32
N ASP A 66 -2.54 10.40 18.96
CA ASP A 66 -3.79 10.94 19.48
C ASP A 66 -3.86 10.74 21.00
N SER A 67 -4.31 11.76 21.72
CA SER A 67 -4.46 11.73 23.18
C SER A 67 -5.89 12.09 23.58
N ARG A 68 -6.35 11.51 24.69
CA ARG A 68 -7.63 11.85 25.32
C ARG A 68 -7.58 13.14 26.14
N GLU A 69 -6.39 13.63 26.44
CA GLU A 69 -6.19 14.89 27.13
C GLU A 69 -5.95 16.01 26.13
N PRO A 70 -6.48 17.22 26.35
CA PRO A 70 -6.11 18.39 25.58
C PRO A 70 -4.64 18.75 25.87
N ASP A 71 -4.00 19.48 24.97
CA ASP A 71 -2.63 20.00 25.08
C ASP A 71 -1.54 18.94 25.33
N ALA A 72 -1.83 17.64 25.03
CA ALA A 72 -0.90 16.56 25.30
C ALA A 72 0.38 16.60 24.43
N PHE A 73 0.37 17.35 23.34
CA PHE A 73 1.50 17.49 22.41
C PHE A 73 2.09 18.91 22.42
N ASP A 74 1.98 19.60 23.54
CA ASP A 74 2.56 20.94 23.73
C ASP A 74 4.05 20.86 24.11
N GLY A 75 4.75 21.98 23.95
CA GLY A 75 6.13 22.15 24.39
C GLY A 75 7.13 21.21 23.72
N ARG A 76 7.79 20.34 24.51
CA ARG A 76 8.85 19.42 24.04
C ARG A 76 8.36 18.06 23.57
N VAL A 77 7.10 17.73 23.76
CA VAL A 77 6.55 16.40 23.43
C VAL A 77 6.74 16.04 21.97
N PRO A 78 6.52 16.93 20.99
CA PRO A 78 6.82 16.62 19.57
C PRO A 78 8.28 16.24 19.34
N ASP A 79 9.24 16.89 19.99
CA ASP A 79 10.67 16.58 19.87
C ASP A 79 11.01 15.22 20.50
N GLU A 80 10.42 14.88 21.62
CA GLU A 80 10.58 13.59 22.30
C GLU A 80 10.00 12.44 21.46
N LEU A 81 8.93 12.69 20.70
CA LEU A 81 8.30 11.72 19.79
C LEU A 81 9.10 11.50 18.52
N GLN A 82 10.08 12.34 18.17
CA GLN A 82 10.83 12.20 16.91
C GLN A 82 11.52 10.85 16.76
N ILE A 83 12.01 10.24 17.83
CA ILE A 83 12.63 8.91 17.77
C ILE A 83 11.61 7.86 17.32
N TYR A 84 10.39 7.91 17.84
CA TYR A 84 9.31 7.01 17.45
C TYR A 84 8.86 7.25 16.01
N VAL A 85 8.80 8.52 15.59
CA VAL A 85 8.53 8.88 14.19
C VAL A 85 9.56 8.25 13.26
N GLN A 86 10.87 8.33 13.60
CA GLN A 86 11.92 7.73 12.78
C GLN A 86 11.84 6.20 12.77
N LEU A 87 11.56 5.55 13.90
CA LEU A 87 11.38 4.10 13.97
C LEU A 87 10.18 3.64 13.13
N CYS A 88 9.04 4.29 13.25
CA CYS A 88 7.86 4.01 12.42
C CYS A 88 8.15 4.23 10.94
N ARG A 89 8.83 5.33 10.61
CA ARG A 89 9.26 5.61 9.24
C ARG A 89 10.13 4.49 8.68
N LEU A 90 11.15 4.05 9.40
CA LEU A 90 12.02 2.94 8.98
C LEU A 90 11.23 1.65 8.79
N SER A 91 10.30 1.34 9.69
CA SER A 91 9.45 0.15 9.57
C SER A 91 8.57 0.21 8.31
N VAL A 92 7.92 1.33 8.04
CA VAL A 92 7.12 1.55 6.82
C VAL A 92 8.00 1.43 5.58
N LEU A 93 9.19 2.06 5.58
CA LEU A 93 10.14 2.00 4.48
C LEU A 93 10.58 0.56 4.18
N ASN A 94 10.85 -0.25 5.20
CA ASN A 94 11.23 -1.64 5.01
C ASN A 94 10.11 -2.44 4.33
N VAL A 95 8.86 -2.26 4.74
CA VAL A 95 7.71 -2.94 4.12
C VAL A 95 7.54 -2.49 2.66
N VAL A 96 7.58 -1.20 2.38
CA VAL A 96 7.44 -0.65 1.02
C VAL A 96 8.57 -1.12 0.11
N ASN A 97 9.83 -1.09 0.58
CA ASN A 97 10.98 -1.53 -0.20
C ASN A 97 10.92 -3.04 -0.48
N LEU A 98 10.48 -3.85 0.49
CA LEU A 98 10.30 -5.28 0.29
C LEU A 98 9.23 -5.57 -0.77
N SER A 99 8.09 -4.87 -0.71
CA SER A 99 7.03 -5.00 -1.71
C SER A 99 7.54 -4.65 -3.12
N HIS A 100 8.24 -3.53 -3.28
CA HIS A 100 8.82 -3.14 -4.57
C HIS A 100 9.88 -4.14 -5.06
N ALA A 101 10.67 -4.73 -4.16
CA ALA A 101 11.64 -5.76 -4.53
C ALA A 101 10.94 -7.02 -5.07
N VAL A 102 9.87 -7.47 -4.40
CA VAL A 102 9.08 -8.63 -4.85
C VAL A 102 8.42 -8.34 -6.21
N GLU A 103 7.82 -7.16 -6.40
CA GLU A 103 7.26 -6.75 -7.69
C GLU A 103 8.34 -6.74 -8.80
N GLY A 104 9.53 -6.25 -8.48
CA GLY A 104 10.67 -6.24 -9.39
C GLY A 104 11.10 -7.66 -9.79
N MET A 105 11.18 -8.58 -8.83
CA MET A 105 11.49 -9.99 -9.09
C MET A 105 10.45 -10.65 -9.99
N VAL A 106 9.16 -10.43 -9.73
CA VAL A 106 8.06 -10.94 -10.56
C VAL A 106 8.17 -10.40 -11.98
N LYS A 107 8.50 -9.10 -12.13
CA LYS A 107 8.67 -8.46 -13.44
C LYS A 107 9.81 -9.09 -14.25
N VAL A 108 10.95 -9.35 -13.60
CA VAL A 108 12.10 -10.03 -14.22
C VAL A 108 11.74 -11.47 -14.61
N ALA A 109 11.12 -12.22 -13.70
CA ALA A 109 10.69 -13.59 -13.96
C ALA A 109 9.72 -13.69 -15.13
N ARG A 110 8.74 -12.77 -15.22
CA ARG A 110 7.84 -12.62 -16.37
C ARG A 110 8.61 -12.36 -17.68
N GLY A 111 9.59 -11.44 -17.64
CA GLY A 111 10.42 -11.11 -18.80
C GLY A 111 11.19 -12.34 -19.32
N LEU A 112 11.75 -13.14 -18.41
CA LEU A 112 12.44 -14.37 -18.76
C LEU A 112 11.49 -15.43 -19.35
N ALA A 113 10.31 -15.62 -18.78
CA ALA A 113 9.30 -16.52 -19.32
C ALA A 113 8.83 -16.09 -20.71
N HIS A 114 8.66 -14.79 -20.92
CA HIS A 114 8.24 -14.24 -22.23
C HIS A 114 9.27 -14.43 -23.35
N LEU A 115 10.56 -14.53 -23.04
CA LEU A 115 11.60 -14.84 -24.03
C LEU A 115 11.44 -16.27 -24.60
N ARG A 116 10.77 -17.15 -23.89
CA ARG A 116 10.53 -18.55 -24.29
C ARG A 116 9.14 -18.79 -24.89
N ASP A 117 8.19 -17.90 -24.63
CA ASP A 117 6.81 -18.02 -25.09
C ASP A 117 6.33 -16.67 -25.65
N ILE A 118 5.78 -16.70 -26.87
CA ILE A 118 5.35 -15.51 -27.64
C ILE A 118 4.03 -14.91 -27.11
N GLU A 119 3.59 -15.29 -25.92
CA GLU A 119 2.43 -14.65 -25.31
C GLU A 119 2.72 -13.17 -25.02
N THR A 120 1.88 -12.29 -25.54
CA THR A 120 2.07 -10.83 -25.40
C THR A 120 2.00 -10.40 -23.93
N GLY A 121 2.90 -9.50 -23.51
CA GLY A 121 2.90 -8.94 -22.14
C GLY A 121 1.54 -8.42 -21.68
N HIS A 122 0.70 -7.94 -22.61
CA HIS A 122 -0.70 -7.55 -22.37
C HIS A 122 -1.61 -8.73 -21.93
N HIS A 123 -1.32 -9.97 -22.31
CA HIS A 123 -2.07 -11.13 -21.84
C HIS A 123 -1.85 -11.33 -20.34
N LEU A 124 -0.62 -11.30 -19.90
CA LEU A 124 -0.26 -11.48 -18.48
C LEU A 124 -0.82 -10.37 -17.58
N ASP A 125 -0.86 -9.11 -18.07
CA ASP A 125 -1.45 -7.99 -17.35
C ASP A 125 -2.97 -8.14 -17.22
N ARG A 126 -3.65 -8.56 -18.28
CA ARG A 126 -5.08 -8.86 -18.23
C ARG A 126 -5.38 -10.02 -17.28
N MET A 127 -4.57 -11.07 -17.31
CA MET A 127 -4.73 -12.22 -16.43
C MET A 127 -4.61 -11.84 -14.96
N SER A 128 -3.58 -11.06 -14.58
CA SER A 128 -3.45 -10.52 -13.23
C SER A 128 -4.70 -9.76 -12.81
N SER A 129 -5.16 -8.87 -13.67
CA SER A 129 -6.33 -8.04 -13.41
C SER A 129 -7.60 -8.87 -13.23
N TYR A 130 -7.82 -9.87 -14.09
CA TYR A 130 -8.96 -10.77 -13.98
C TYR A 130 -8.89 -11.65 -12.74
N SER A 131 -7.71 -12.19 -12.41
CA SER A 131 -7.49 -12.98 -11.20
C SER A 131 -7.83 -12.17 -9.94
N ARG A 132 -7.41 -10.89 -9.89
CA ARG A 132 -7.76 -9.97 -8.80
C ARG A 132 -9.26 -9.73 -8.69
N VAL A 133 -9.95 -9.49 -9.83
CA VAL A 133 -11.41 -9.28 -9.86
C VAL A 133 -12.15 -10.51 -9.36
N VAL A 134 -11.75 -11.71 -9.82
CA VAL A 134 -12.32 -12.96 -9.37
C VAL A 134 -12.09 -13.18 -7.88
N ALA A 135 -10.84 -13.01 -7.40
CA ALA A 135 -10.49 -13.16 -5.99
C ALA A 135 -11.31 -12.21 -5.10
N LYS A 136 -11.44 -10.92 -5.49
CA LYS A 136 -12.31 -9.96 -4.80
C LYS A 136 -13.78 -10.40 -4.78
N GLY A 137 -14.28 -10.92 -5.89
CA GLY A 137 -15.68 -11.37 -6.02
C GLY A 137 -16.02 -12.54 -5.11
N VAL A 138 -15.07 -13.42 -4.84
CA VAL A 138 -15.27 -14.61 -4.00
C VAL A 138 -14.77 -14.45 -2.57
N ALA A 139 -14.04 -13.38 -2.26
CA ALA A 139 -13.34 -13.16 -0.98
C ALA A 139 -14.27 -13.32 0.22
N ARG A 140 -15.44 -12.69 0.19
CA ARG A 140 -16.44 -12.78 1.28
C ARG A 140 -16.91 -14.22 1.52
N ARG A 141 -17.08 -15.01 0.45
CA ARG A 141 -17.58 -16.39 0.52
C ARG A 141 -16.53 -17.36 1.08
N PHE A 142 -15.25 -17.15 0.74
CA PHE A 142 -14.15 -18.05 1.09
C PHE A 142 -13.25 -17.50 2.21
N GLY A 143 -13.58 -16.33 2.79
CA GLY A 143 -12.79 -15.74 3.87
C GLY A 143 -11.39 -15.29 3.42
N CYS A 144 -11.22 -14.92 2.14
CA CYS A 144 -9.92 -14.46 1.64
C CYS A 144 -9.59 -13.07 2.19
N SER A 145 -8.37 -12.90 2.68
CA SER A 145 -7.85 -11.61 3.13
C SER A 145 -7.49 -10.70 1.94
N ASP A 146 -7.38 -9.40 2.18
CA ASP A 146 -6.90 -8.44 1.18
C ASP A 146 -5.48 -8.79 0.73
N GLU A 147 -4.62 -9.25 1.65
CA GLU A 147 -3.28 -9.73 1.35
C GLU A 147 -3.30 -10.91 0.36
N PHE A 148 -4.18 -11.88 0.54
CA PHE A 148 -4.34 -12.99 -0.39
C PHE A 148 -4.74 -12.49 -1.78
N ILE A 149 -5.65 -11.51 -1.88
CA ILE A 149 -6.09 -10.93 -3.15
C ILE A 149 -4.93 -10.25 -3.87
N GLU A 150 -4.11 -9.49 -3.14
CA GLU A 150 -2.93 -8.85 -3.72
C GLU A 150 -1.86 -9.87 -4.13
N HIS A 151 -1.66 -10.95 -3.38
CA HIS A 151 -0.78 -12.05 -3.78
C HIS A 151 -1.27 -12.74 -5.07
N VAL A 152 -2.57 -12.99 -5.20
CA VAL A 152 -3.14 -13.54 -6.44
C VAL A 152 -2.88 -12.61 -7.63
N TYR A 153 -3.07 -11.30 -7.46
CA TYR A 153 -2.75 -10.30 -8.48
C TYR A 153 -1.27 -10.33 -8.88
N LEU A 154 -0.39 -10.33 -7.89
CA LEU A 154 1.06 -10.22 -8.08
C LEU A 154 1.66 -11.48 -8.72
N PHE A 155 1.25 -12.67 -8.27
CA PHE A 155 1.89 -13.93 -8.64
C PHE A 155 1.19 -14.68 -9.79
N SER A 156 -0.06 -14.36 -10.14
CA SER A 156 -0.75 -15.04 -11.26
C SER A 156 0.01 -14.98 -12.59
N PRO A 157 0.79 -13.91 -12.94
CA PRO A 157 1.58 -13.91 -14.16
C PRO A 157 2.70 -14.96 -14.22
N LEU A 158 3.03 -15.58 -13.09
CA LEU A 158 4.08 -16.60 -13.01
C LEU A 158 3.57 -18.03 -13.31
N GLN A 159 2.29 -18.19 -13.68
CA GLN A 159 1.69 -19.51 -13.94
C GLN A 159 2.53 -20.37 -14.88
N ASP A 160 3.15 -19.75 -15.87
CA ASP A 160 3.92 -20.40 -16.92
C ASP A 160 5.44 -20.32 -16.73
N ILE A 161 5.91 -19.91 -15.56
CA ILE A 161 7.35 -19.76 -15.27
C ILE A 161 8.13 -21.07 -15.53
N GLY A 162 7.49 -22.22 -15.36
CA GLY A 162 8.05 -23.54 -15.61
C GLY A 162 8.44 -23.77 -17.07
N LYS A 163 7.89 -23.04 -18.03
CA LYS A 163 8.26 -23.12 -19.45
C LYS A 163 9.75 -22.83 -19.70
N ILE A 164 10.39 -22.06 -18.82
CA ILE A 164 11.83 -21.78 -18.90
C ILE A 164 12.67 -23.07 -18.86
N GLY A 165 12.23 -24.08 -18.11
CA GLY A 165 12.92 -25.36 -17.96
C GLY A 165 12.55 -26.40 -19.05
N ILE A 166 11.63 -26.11 -19.95
CA ILE A 166 11.19 -27.05 -20.99
C ILE A 166 12.13 -26.93 -22.20
N ALA A 167 12.57 -28.08 -22.74
CA ALA A 167 13.41 -28.11 -23.93
C ALA A 167 12.65 -27.58 -25.17
N ASP A 168 13.37 -26.85 -26.06
CA ASP A 168 12.78 -26.26 -27.28
C ASP A 168 12.14 -27.30 -28.21
N SER A 169 12.72 -28.49 -28.26
CA SER A 169 12.17 -29.63 -29.02
C SER A 169 10.77 -30.05 -28.56
N ILE A 170 10.40 -29.71 -27.31
CA ILE A 170 9.08 -29.98 -26.75
C ILE A 170 8.20 -28.73 -26.88
N LEU A 171 8.71 -27.60 -26.42
CA LEU A 171 7.96 -26.34 -26.33
C LEU A 171 7.55 -25.81 -27.73
N LEU A 172 8.45 -25.95 -28.73
CA LEU A 172 8.25 -25.44 -30.08
C LEU A 172 7.82 -26.55 -31.04
N LYS A 173 7.47 -27.74 -30.55
CA LYS A 173 7.09 -28.87 -31.39
C LYS A 173 5.82 -28.54 -32.22
N PRO A 174 5.88 -28.61 -33.57
CA PRO A 174 4.69 -28.44 -34.39
C PRO A 174 3.82 -29.71 -34.31
N GLY A 175 2.72 -29.64 -33.56
CA GLY A 175 1.76 -30.74 -33.40
C GLY A 175 1.60 -31.22 -31.97
N ARG A 176 0.95 -32.37 -31.78
CA ARG A 176 0.69 -32.93 -30.45
C ARG A 176 1.96 -33.43 -29.77
N LEU A 177 2.01 -33.32 -28.47
CA LEU A 177 3.02 -34.00 -27.67
C LEU A 177 2.77 -35.52 -27.76
N THR A 178 3.84 -36.30 -27.73
CA THR A 178 3.77 -37.76 -27.62
C THR A 178 3.59 -38.12 -26.14
N ASP A 179 2.90 -39.22 -25.89
CA ASP A 179 2.75 -39.84 -24.56
C ASP A 179 4.11 -40.20 -23.99
#